data_70026a8c49685510c580ff70ee090a19
#
_entry.id   70026a8c49685510c580ff70ee090a19
#
_cell.length_a   1.000
_cell.length_b   1.000
_cell.length_c   1.000
_cell.angle_alpha   90.00
_cell.angle_beta   90.00
_cell.angle_gamma   90.00
#
_symmetry.space_group_name_H-M   'P 1'
#
loop_
_entity.id
_entity.type
_entity.pdbx_description
1 polymer ?
#
loop_
_entity_poly.entity_id
_entity_poly.type
_entity_poly.pdbx_seq_one_letter_code
_entity_poly.pdbx_strand_id
1 'polypeptide(L)'
;MRKLILLYSICIALFTACGNSVVSPEQIEKYPSIYPDYIGVTIPATIAPMNFSYTDTSYERIDVIVKGCQGKEVHINAKHVNFSEKEWKQLLISNQGDSLLFTVSIKQEGKWSTYKPFPMYISPHPIDYGLVYRKIAPGYEVYSRMGIYERDLSSHKERPLVENTLVKGMCVNCHAFNRTDPSHFSLHIRGTHGATFMRTYNKDEYLNTKTDQTIAACVYPYWHPGGEYIAYSTNNTRQSFHTVKDERVEVCLLYTSDAADE
;
A
#
# COMPACT_ATOMS: atom_id res chain seq x y z
N MET A 1 17.24 -43.84 -40.28
CA MET A 1 16.68 -42.52 -40.54
C MET A 1 15.79 -41.99 -39.39
N ARG A 2 14.79 -42.70 -38.88
CA ARG A 2 13.93 -42.21 -37.77
C ARG A 2 14.67 -41.81 -36.47
N LYS A 3 15.70 -42.59 -36.08
CA LYS A 3 16.51 -42.28 -34.86
C LYS A 3 17.40 -41.04 -35.01
N LEU A 4 17.90 -40.78 -36.23
CA LEU A 4 18.69 -39.57 -36.50
C LEU A 4 17.85 -38.30 -36.51
N ILE A 5 16.62 -38.36 -37.01
CA ILE A 5 15.68 -37.24 -37.02
C ILE A 5 15.25 -36.90 -35.57
N LEU A 6 15.06 -37.90 -34.70
CA LEU A 6 14.71 -37.68 -33.29
C LEU A 6 15.87 -37.03 -32.52
N LEU A 7 17.13 -37.42 -32.77
CA LEU A 7 18.29 -36.77 -32.18
C LEU A 7 18.46 -35.32 -32.64
N TYR A 8 18.22 -35.03 -33.89
CA TYR A 8 18.28 -33.67 -34.46
C TYR A 8 17.18 -32.77 -33.86
N SER A 9 15.96 -33.29 -33.69
CA SER A 9 14.85 -32.59 -33.06
C SER A 9 15.10 -32.28 -31.56
N ILE A 10 15.74 -33.21 -30.84
CA ILE A 10 16.12 -33.00 -29.44
C ILE A 10 17.25 -31.95 -29.29
N CYS A 11 18.25 -31.97 -30.21
CA CYS A 11 19.29 -30.94 -30.22
C CYS A 11 18.74 -29.56 -30.54
N ILE A 12 17.79 -29.41 -31.46
CA ILE A 12 17.18 -28.11 -31.78
C ILE A 12 16.33 -27.59 -30.58
N ALA A 13 15.62 -28.46 -29.85
CA ALA A 13 14.86 -28.10 -28.67
C ALA A 13 15.74 -27.64 -27.51
N LEU A 14 16.98 -28.11 -27.39
CA LEU A 14 17.93 -27.66 -26.36
C LEU A 14 18.54 -26.27 -26.66
N PHE A 15 18.59 -25.85 -27.91
CA PHE A 15 19.10 -24.51 -28.29
C PHE A 15 18.07 -23.39 -28.12
N THR A 16 16.77 -23.67 -27.99
CA THR A 16 15.73 -22.66 -27.78
C THR A 16 15.54 -22.26 -26.32
N ALA A 17 16.13 -22.99 -25.38
CA ALA A 17 16.03 -22.68 -23.92
C ALA A 17 16.95 -21.54 -23.46
N CYS A 18 17.88 -21.05 -24.28
CA CYS A 18 18.91 -20.07 -23.90
C CYS A 18 18.54 -18.58 -24.19
N GLY A 19 17.34 -18.29 -24.69
CA GLY A 19 16.99 -16.92 -25.14
C GLY A 19 16.81 -15.86 -24.09
N ASN A 20 16.76 -16.20 -22.81
CA ASN A 20 16.41 -15.28 -21.73
C ASN A 20 17.54 -14.95 -20.74
N SER A 21 18.69 -15.56 -20.87
CA SER A 21 19.86 -15.26 -20.04
C SER A 21 20.50 -13.93 -20.44
N VAL A 22 21.04 -13.21 -19.47
CA VAL A 22 21.83 -12.00 -19.71
C VAL A 22 23.16 -12.42 -20.34
N VAL A 23 23.36 -12.09 -21.60
CA VAL A 23 24.58 -12.44 -22.36
C VAL A 23 25.21 -11.15 -22.88
N SER A 24 26.50 -10.97 -22.59
CA SER A 24 27.32 -9.82 -23.05
C SER A 24 26.63 -8.48 -22.92
N PRO A 25 26.16 -8.11 -21.71
CA PRO A 25 25.43 -6.86 -21.53
C PRO A 25 26.35 -5.65 -21.66
N GLU A 26 25.83 -4.58 -22.24
CA GLU A 26 26.42 -3.26 -22.15
C GLU A 26 26.41 -2.78 -20.69
N GLN A 27 27.54 -2.26 -20.20
CA GLN A 27 27.62 -1.71 -18.84
C GLN A 27 27.22 -0.25 -18.85
N ILE A 28 26.20 0.09 -18.06
CA ILE A 28 25.65 1.45 -17.94
C ILE A 28 26.02 2.01 -16.57
N GLU A 29 26.87 3.01 -16.53
CA GLU A 29 27.37 3.70 -15.31
C GLU A 29 26.33 4.64 -14.67
N LYS A 30 25.04 4.28 -14.77
CA LYS A 30 23.92 4.99 -14.19
C LYS A 30 23.03 4.00 -13.44
N TYR A 31 22.31 4.48 -12.45
CA TYR A 31 21.26 3.67 -11.81
C TYR A 31 20.10 3.41 -12.78
N PRO A 32 19.42 2.25 -12.65
CA PRO A 32 18.24 1.96 -13.45
C PRO A 32 17.09 2.90 -13.10
N SER A 33 16.31 3.31 -14.09
CA SER A 33 15.07 4.06 -13.86
C SER A 33 13.96 3.09 -13.51
N ILE A 34 13.67 2.91 -12.22
CA ILE A 34 12.67 1.98 -11.69
C ILE A 34 11.50 2.72 -11.03
N TYR A 35 10.33 2.08 -11.01
CA TYR A 35 9.16 2.59 -10.31
C TYR A 35 8.46 1.48 -9.52
N PRO A 36 8.19 1.68 -8.22
CA PRO A 36 8.66 2.82 -7.40
C PRO A 36 10.18 2.90 -7.32
N ASP A 37 10.72 4.10 -7.04
CA ASP A 37 12.15 4.31 -6.86
C ASP A 37 12.59 3.84 -5.47
N TYR A 38 13.31 2.73 -5.44
CA TYR A 38 13.83 2.10 -4.22
C TYR A 38 15.34 2.20 -4.08
N ILE A 39 15.99 3.05 -4.87
CA ILE A 39 17.45 3.19 -4.85
C ILE A 39 17.91 3.85 -3.54
N GLY A 40 18.71 3.13 -2.77
CA GLY A 40 19.29 3.66 -1.52
C GLY A 40 18.30 3.84 -0.36
N VAL A 41 17.08 3.30 -0.45
CA VAL A 41 16.10 3.42 0.64
C VAL A 41 16.43 2.46 1.79
N THR A 42 15.98 2.84 2.99
CA THR A 42 15.98 1.96 4.17
C THR A 42 14.58 1.40 4.38
N ILE A 43 14.48 0.09 4.49
CA ILE A 43 13.22 -0.64 4.67
C ILE A 43 13.21 -1.39 6.01
N PRO A 44 12.03 -1.61 6.62
CA PRO A 44 11.88 -2.48 7.77
C PRO A 44 12.14 -3.96 7.42
N ALA A 45 12.68 -4.71 8.37
CA ALA A 45 12.96 -6.15 8.17
C ALA A 45 11.70 -7.02 7.95
N THR A 46 10.52 -6.48 8.20
CA THR A 46 9.24 -7.19 8.09
C THR A 46 8.34 -6.66 6.98
N ILE A 47 8.83 -5.76 6.13
CA ILE A 47 8.01 -5.15 5.05
C ILE A 47 7.68 -6.17 3.96
N ALA A 48 6.52 -5.99 3.33
CA ALA A 48 6.09 -6.73 2.13
C ALA A 48 7.12 -6.63 0.99
N PRO A 49 7.11 -7.56 0.03
CA PRO A 49 8.00 -7.52 -1.13
C PRO A 49 8.00 -6.16 -1.84
N MET A 50 9.19 -5.61 -2.01
CA MET A 50 9.39 -4.32 -2.69
C MET A 50 9.44 -4.54 -4.22
N ASN A 51 8.28 -4.86 -4.78
CA ASN A 51 8.11 -5.10 -6.21
C ASN A 51 8.27 -3.81 -7.01
N PHE A 52 8.87 -3.89 -8.17
CA PHE A 52 9.07 -2.73 -9.05
C PHE A 52 9.05 -3.10 -10.53
N SER A 53 9.01 -2.08 -11.38
CA SER A 53 9.12 -2.19 -12.82
C SER A 53 10.14 -1.18 -13.35
N TYR A 54 10.67 -1.42 -14.54
CA TYR A 54 11.43 -0.41 -15.25
C TYR A 54 10.47 0.64 -15.82
N THR A 55 10.84 1.89 -15.80
CA THR A 55 9.93 3.00 -16.17
C THR A 55 9.64 3.11 -17.66
N ASP A 56 10.59 2.74 -18.51
CA ASP A 56 10.35 2.66 -19.94
C ASP A 56 9.51 1.40 -20.26
N THR A 57 8.39 1.60 -20.94
CA THR A 57 7.45 0.52 -21.27
C THR A 57 7.87 -0.32 -22.49
N SER A 58 8.87 0.14 -23.24
CA SER A 58 9.34 -0.53 -24.48
C SER A 58 10.29 -1.70 -24.23
N TYR A 59 10.72 -1.95 -22.98
CA TYR A 59 11.61 -3.07 -22.67
C TYR A 59 10.93 -4.43 -22.79
N GLU A 60 11.71 -5.44 -23.17
CA GLU A 60 11.24 -6.81 -23.34
C GLU A 60 11.24 -7.58 -22.02
N ARG A 61 12.32 -7.47 -21.26
CA ARG A 61 12.53 -8.18 -19.99
C ARG A 61 13.42 -7.40 -19.04
N ILE A 62 13.21 -7.68 -17.77
CA ILE A 62 14.07 -7.25 -16.67
C ILE A 62 14.67 -8.48 -16.01
N ASP A 63 15.96 -8.44 -15.74
CA ASP A 63 16.70 -9.43 -14.98
C ASP A 63 17.25 -8.75 -13.72
N VAL A 64 16.94 -9.31 -12.58
CA VAL A 64 17.35 -8.75 -11.28
C VAL A 64 17.96 -9.82 -10.42
N ILE A 65 19.18 -9.55 -9.97
CA ILE A 65 19.87 -10.37 -8.99
C ILE A 65 19.96 -9.55 -7.68
N VAL A 66 19.46 -10.13 -6.60
CA VAL A 66 19.51 -9.51 -5.26
C VAL A 66 20.39 -10.35 -4.36
N LYS A 67 21.43 -9.72 -3.80
CA LYS A 67 22.38 -10.35 -2.88
C LYS A 67 22.42 -9.60 -1.55
N GLY A 68 22.37 -10.35 -0.44
CA GLY A 68 22.74 -9.83 0.87
C GLY A 68 24.13 -10.33 1.27
N CYS A 69 24.60 -9.90 2.42
CA CYS A 69 25.83 -10.44 3.03
C CYS A 69 25.66 -11.90 3.45
N GLN A 70 24.42 -12.30 3.71
CA GLN A 70 24.07 -13.67 4.12
C GLN A 70 22.87 -14.21 3.34
N GLY A 71 22.75 -15.53 3.31
CA GLY A 71 21.64 -16.21 2.67
C GLY A 71 21.87 -16.48 1.18
N LYS A 72 20.82 -16.94 0.53
CA LYS A 72 20.83 -17.20 -0.92
C LYS A 72 20.49 -15.93 -1.68
N GLU A 73 21.12 -15.76 -2.84
CA GLU A 73 20.69 -14.73 -3.78
C GLU A 73 19.30 -15.04 -4.34
N VAL A 74 18.55 -14.00 -4.64
CA VAL A 74 17.28 -14.10 -5.35
C VAL A 74 17.48 -13.61 -6.77
N HIS A 75 17.03 -14.39 -7.73
CA HIS A 75 17.16 -14.09 -9.15
C HIS A 75 15.78 -14.08 -9.80
N ILE A 76 15.43 -12.98 -10.46
CA ILE A 76 14.18 -12.78 -11.18
C ILE A 76 14.50 -12.38 -12.61
N ASN A 77 13.96 -13.13 -13.57
CA ASN A 77 14.01 -12.80 -14.98
C ASN A 77 12.59 -12.83 -15.56
N ALA A 78 11.95 -11.66 -15.67
CA ALA A 78 10.53 -11.53 -15.99
C ALA A 78 10.21 -10.23 -16.74
N LYS A 79 8.94 -9.94 -16.95
CA LYS A 79 8.47 -8.64 -17.45
C LYS A 79 8.40 -7.59 -16.33
N HIS A 80 8.10 -8.01 -15.09
CA HIS A 80 8.03 -7.16 -13.89
C HIS A 80 8.73 -7.87 -12.74
N VAL A 81 9.29 -7.12 -11.82
CA VAL A 81 9.96 -7.67 -10.65
C VAL A 81 8.93 -7.91 -9.54
N ASN A 82 8.63 -9.19 -9.34
CA ASN A 82 7.73 -9.65 -8.27
C ASN A 82 8.46 -10.69 -7.43
N PHE A 83 8.75 -10.33 -6.19
CA PHE A 83 9.39 -11.24 -5.26
C PHE A 83 8.38 -12.20 -4.64
N SER A 84 8.77 -13.46 -4.48
CA SER A 84 8.04 -14.40 -3.64
C SER A 84 8.07 -13.93 -2.18
N GLU A 85 6.91 -13.88 -1.50
CA GLU A 85 6.84 -13.47 -0.08
C GLU A 85 7.79 -14.27 0.80
N LYS A 86 7.93 -15.57 0.54
CA LYS A 86 8.80 -16.47 1.31
C LYS A 86 10.27 -16.14 1.14
N GLU A 87 10.72 -16.00 -0.11
CA GLU A 87 12.13 -15.70 -0.41
C GLU A 87 12.50 -14.30 0.06
N TRP A 88 11.62 -13.33 -0.15
CA TRP A 88 11.79 -11.96 0.31
C TRP A 88 11.95 -11.90 1.83
N LYS A 89 11.06 -12.56 2.57
CA LYS A 89 11.11 -12.61 4.04
C LYS A 89 12.40 -13.26 4.54
N GLN A 90 12.85 -14.35 3.90
CA GLN A 90 14.10 -14.98 4.25
C GLN A 90 15.30 -14.06 3.99
N LEU A 91 15.31 -13.37 2.87
CA LEU A 91 16.35 -12.42 2.49
C LEU A 91 16.46 -11.28 3.52
N LEU A 92 15.32 -10.68 3.91
CA LEU A 92 15.29 -9.62 4.91
C LEU A 92 15.76 -10.07 6.29
N ILE A 93 15.27 -11.22 6.78
CA ILE A 93 15.64 -11.74 8.10
C ILE A 93 17.14 -12.05 8.16
N SER A 94 17.70 -12.64 7.10
CA SER A 94 19.12 -13.00 7.06
C SER A 94 20.05 -11.79 7.00
N ASN A 95 19.55 -10.62 6.61
CA ASN A 95 20.35 -9.40 6.40
C ASN A 95 19.84 -8.20 7.22
N GLN A 96 19.14 -8.47 8.33
CA GLN A 96 18.64 -7.41 9.21
C GLN A 96 19.78 -6.56 9.78
N GLY A 97 19.69 -5.25 9.66
CA GLY A 97 20.73 -4.30 10.06
C GLY A 97 21.85 -4.13 9.03
N ASP A 98 21.73 -4.75 7.87
CA ASP A 98 22.69 -4.69 6.76
C ASP A 98 22.00 -4.19 5.48
N SER A 99 22.52 -4.53 4.32
CA SER A 99 22.03 -4.10 3.02
C SER A 99 21.87 -5.26 2.05
N LEU A 100 21.00 -5.05 1.08
CA LEU A 100 20.86 -5.86 -0.12
C LEU A 100 21.42 -5.10 -1.31
N LEU A 101 22.19 -5.76 -2.14
CA LEU A 101 22.68 -5.21 -3.41
C LEU A 101 21.84 -5.72 -4.56
N PHE A 102 21.26 -4.81 -5.32
CA PHE A 102 20.45 -5.08 -6.50
C PHE A 102 21.27 -4.85 -7.77
N THR A 103 21.39 -5.86 -8.60
CA THR A 103 21.94 -5.76 -9.96
C THR A 103 20.81 -5.91 -10.95
N VAL A 104 20.57 -4.88 -11.76
CA VAL A 104 19.45 -4.82 -12.69
C VAL A 104 19.98 -4.81 -14.14
N SER A 105 19.48 -5.71 -14.97
CA SER A 105 19.74 -5.73 -16.41
C SER A 105 18.42 -5.65 -17.17
N ILE A 106 18.40 -4.84 -18.22
CA ILE A 106 17.21 -4.61 -19.06
C ILE A 106 17.49 -5.13 -20.48
N LYS A 107 16.54 -5.87 -21.01
CA LYS A 107 16.55 -6.28 -22.43
C LYS A 107 15.67 -5.36 -23.24
N GLN A 108 16.26 -4.69 -24.20
CA GLN A 108 15.57 -3.80 -25.12
C GLN A 108 16.15 -3.99 -26.54
N GLU A 109 15.30 -4.10 -27.55
CA GLU A 109 15.70 -4.35 -28.94
C GLU A 109 16.65 -5.56 -29.09
N GLY A 110 16.38 -6.60 -28.32
CA GLY A 110 17.16 -7.84 -28.31
C GLY A 110 18.50 -7.76 -27.58
N LYS A 111 18.92 -6.59 -27.07
CA LYS A 111 20.21 -6.36 -26.40
C LYS A 111 20.02 -6.21 -24.90
N TRP A 112 21.00 -6.67 -24.12
CA TRP A 112 21.04 -6.51 -22.68
C TRP A 112 21.92 -5.34 -22.29
N SER A 113 21.42 -4.53 -21.33
CA SER A 113 22.18 -3.47 -20.65
C SER A 113 22.13 -3.71 -19.16
N THR A 114 23.27 -3.78 -18.49
CA THR A 114 23.38 -3.93 -17.02
C THR A 114 23.70 -2.58 -16.41
N TYR A 115 22.88 -2.14 -15.48
CA TYR A 115 22.99 -0.86 -14.80
C TYR A 115 23.87 -0.94 -13.58
N LYS A 116 24.33 0.24 -13.11
CA LYS A 116 25.07 0.38 -11.86
C LYS A 116 24.27 -0.25 -10.71
N PRO A 117 24.84 -1.20 -9.96
CA PRO A 117 24.16 -1.80 -8.82
C PRO A 117 23.83 -0.77 -7.74
N PHE A 118 22.70 -0.96 -7.06
CA PHE A 118 22.27 -0.06 -5.97
C PHE A 118 21.98 -0.83 -4.68
N PRO A 119 22.24 -0.22 -3.52
CA PRO A 119 21.90 -0.80 -2.24
C PRO A 119 20.46 -0.51 -1.83
N MET A 120 19.88 -1.41 -1.03
CA MET A 120 18.68 -1.20 -0.22
C MET A 120 19.04 -1.62 1.21
N TYR A 121 18.86 -0.74 2.18
CA TYR A 121 19.25 -0.97 3.56
C TYR A 121 18.10 -1.57 4.37
N ILE A 122 18.41 -2.50 5.27
CA ILE A 122 17.41 -3.15 6.12
C ILE A 122 17.57 -2.63 7.54
N SER A 123 16.55 -1.97 8.05
CA SER A 123 16.52 -1.51 9.44
C SER A 123 16.62 -2.67 10.42
N PRO A 124 17.37 -2.54 11.52
CA PRO A 124 17.34 -3.50 12.63
C PRO A 124 16.00 -3.46 13.39
N HIS A 125 15.20 -2.43 13.19
CA HIS A 125 13.92 -2.26 13.88
C HIS A 125 12.76 -2.82 13.05
N PRO A 126 11.81 -3.51 13.71
CA PRO A 126 10.58 -3.95 13.05
C PRO A 126 9.69 -2.74 12.75
N ILE A 127 8.77 -2.92 11.83
CA ILE A 127 7.65 -2.00 11.62
C ILE A 127 6.42 -2.53 12.38
N ASP A 128 5.52 -1.63 12.73
CA ASP A 128 4.21 -2.00 13.26
C ASP A 128 3.45 -2.91 12.29
N TYR A 129 2.49 -3.66 12.83
CA TYR A 129 1.75 -4.66 12.08
C TYR A 129 1.12 -4.13 10.79
N GLY A 130 0.49 -2.95 10.83
CA GLY A 130 -0.32 -2.52 9.71
C GLY A 130 -0.64 -1.05 9.63
N LEU A 131 -1.34 -0.72 8.57
CA LEU A 131 -1.97 0.57 8.33
C LEU A 131 -3.47 0.40 8.24
N VAL A 132 -4.20 1.37 8.79
CA VAL A 132 -5.62 1.53 8.51
C VAL A 132 -5.83 2.85 7.79
N TYR A 133 -6.61 2.82 6.72
CA TYR A 133 -6.83 3.97 5.86
C TYR A 133 -8.20 3.94 5.21
N ARG A 134 -8.67 5.12 4.84
CA ARG A 134 -9.87 5.26 4.01
C ARG A 134 -9.51 5.11 2.54
N LYS A 135 -10.22 4.25 1.84
CA LYS A 135 -10.14 4.10 0.40
C LYS A 135 -11.41 4.65 -0.24
N ILE A 136 -11.24 5.54 -1.18
CA ILE A 136 -12.32 6.20 -1.92
C ILE A 136 -11.93 6.26 -3.39
N ALA A 137 -12.86 5.92 -4.28
CA ALA A 137 -12.63 6.06 -5.70
C ALA A 137 -12.49 7.54 -6.09
N PRO A 138 -11.61 7.89 -7.02
CA PRO A 138 -11.52 9.24 -7.54
C PRO A 138 -12.80 9.61 -8.29
N GLY A 139 -13.28 10.83 -8.11
CA GLY A 139 -14.47 11.35 -8.76
C GLY A 139 -15.39 12.08 -7.78
N TYR A 140 -16.11 13.07 -8.30
CA TYR A 140 -17.02 13.90 -7.51
C TYR A 140 -18.35 13.24 -7.24
N GLU A 141 -18.79 12.43 -8.17
CA GLU A 141 -20.22 12.25 -8.38
C GLU A 141 -20.81 11.10 -7.63
N VAL A 142 -20.01 10.15 -7.28
CA VAL A 142 -20.57 8.92 -6.73
C VAL A 142 -19.65 8.38 -5.67
N TYR A 143 -20.02 8.51 -4.43
CA TYR A 143 -19.48 7.66 -3.37
C TYR A 143 -19.95 6.21 -3.58
N SER A 144 -19.76 5.70 -4.79
CA SER A 144 -20.25 4.38 -5.15
C SER A 144 -19.60 3.29 -4.32
N ARG A 145 -18.32 3.48 -4.03
CA ARG A 145 -17.58 2.55 -3.20
C ARG A 145 -16.49 3.27 -2.40
N MET A 146 -16.63 3.22 -1.09
CA MET A 146 -15.63 3.69 -0.14
C MET A 146 -15.63 2.79 1.08
N GLY A 147 -14.53 2.80 1.81
CA GLY A 147 -14.44 2.03 3.03
C GLY A 147 -13.20 2.36 3.86
N ILE A 148 -13.18 1.83 5.05
CA ILE A 148 -12.02 1.79 5.91
C ILE A 148 -11.39 0.41 5.77
N TYR A 149 -10.13 0.37 5.43
CA TYR A 149 -9.38 -0.85 5.15
C TYR A 149 -8.18 -0.96 6.06
N GLU A 150 -7.86 -2.17 6.42
CA GLU A 150 -6.64 -2.53 7.14
C GLU A 150 -5.71 -3.27 6.19
N ARG A 151 -4.43 -2.95 6.24
CA ARG A 151 -3.38 -3.60 5.48
C ARG A 151 -2.28 -4.07 6.40
N ASP A 152 -1.99 -5.36 6.36
CA ASP A 152 -0.79 -5.95 6.91
C ASP A 152 0.43 -5.51 6.10
N LEU A 153 1.38 -4.82 6.74
CA LEU A 153 2.57 -4.31 6.08
C LEU A 153 3.61 -5.39 5.73
N SER A 154 3.47 -6.59 6.28
CA SER A 154 4.33 -7.73 5.93
C SER A 154 3.92 -8.42 4.62
N SER A 155 2.78 -8.03 4.06
CA SER A 155 2.22 -8.58 2.82
C SER A 155 1.51 -7.50 2.01
N HIS A 156 1.04 -7.84 0.81
CA HIS A 156 0.16 -6.95 0.03
C HIS A 156 -1.33 -7.17 0.31
N LYS A 157 -1.65 -7.93 1.37
CA LYS A 157 -3.03 -8.25 1.70
C LYS A 157 -3.71 -7.06 2.37
N GLU A 158 -4.91 -6.80 1.92
CA GLU A 158 -5.79 -5.74 2.39
C GLU A 158 -7.13 -6.38 2.77
N ARG A 159 -7.75 -5.94 3.87
CA ARG A 159 -9.10 -6.36 4.23
C ARG A 159 -9.97 -5.16 4.58
N PRO A 160 -11.26 -5.15 4.21
CA PRO A 160 -12.17 -4.13 4.65
C PRO A 160 -12.50 -4.30 6.15
N LEU A 161 -12.50 -3.20 6.88
CA LEU A 161 -13.09 -3.11 8.21
C LEU A 161 -14.56 -2.74 8.11
N VAL A 162 -14.88 -1.78 7.24
CA VAL A 162 -16.25 -1.38 6.91
C VAL A 162 -16.30 -0.78 5.51
N GLU A 163 -17.33 -1.13 4.74
CA GLU A 163 -17.59 -0.56 3.42
C GLU A 163 -19.00 0.06 3.37
N ASN A 164 -19.14 1.18 2.67
CA ASN A 164 -20.43 1.86 2.51
C ASN A 164 -21.43 1.06 1.68
N THR A 165 -20.96 0.06 0.95
CA THR A 165 -21.80 -0.87 0.16
C THR A 165 -22.58 -1.88 1.00
N LEU A 166 -22.24 -2.03 2.30
CA LEU A 166 -22.98 -2.90 3.22
C LEU A 166 -24.44 -2.51 3.35
N VAL A 167 -24.73 -1.21 3.32
CA VAL A 167 -26.10 -0.67 3.38
C VAL A 167 -26.25 0.45 2.35
N LYS A 168 -27.30 0.38 1.56
CA LYS A 168 -27.60 1.42 0.55
C LYS A 168 -27.78 2.79 1.21
N GLY A 169 -27.08 3.81 0.72
CA GLY A 169 -27.13 5.17 1.24
C GLY A 169 -26.30 5.42 2.49
N MET A 170 -25.44 4.48 2.86
CA MET A 170 -24.46 4.66 3.93
C MET A 170 -23.20 5.32 3.39
N CYS A 171 -22.63 6.24 4.20
CA CYS A 171 -21.31 6.82 3.98
C CYS A 171 -20.45 6.60 5.22
N VAL A 172 -19.24 6.12 5.06
CA VAL A 172 -18.28 5.89 6.15
C VAL A 172 -17.11 6.84 6.04
N ASN A 173 -16.87 7.60 7.10
CA ASN A 173 -15.82 8.60 7.16
C ASN A 173 -15.44 8.92 8.61
N CYS A 174 -14.58 9.92 8.81
CA CYS A 174 -14.26 10.46 10.13
C CYS A 174 -13.88 9.37 11.13
N HIS A 175 -12.84 8.60 10.81
CA HIS A 175 -12.32 7.55 11.69
C HIS A 175 -11.06 8.02 12.42
N ALA A 176 -10.87 7.51 13.62
CA ALA A 176 -9.64 7.67 14.38
C ALA A 176 -9.36 6.42 15.22
N PHE A 177 -8.13 6.02 15.27
CA PHE A 177 -7.64 4.90 16.07
C PHE A 177 -7.05 5.42 17.38
N ASN A 178 -7.25 4.65 18.45
CA ASN A 178 -6.59 4.92 19.70
C ASN A 178 -5.11 4.56 19.59
N ARG A 179 -4.27 5.55 19.37
CA ARG A 179 -2.84 5.37 19.05
C ARG A 179 -2.69 4.50 17.76
N THR A 180 -1.93 3.42 17.86
CA THR A 180 -1.67 2.45 16.79
C THR A 180 -2.47 1.15 16.94
N ASP A 181 -3.49 1.11 17.81
CA ASP A 181 -4.28 -0.09 18.09
C ASP A 181 -5.45 -0.22 17.11
N PRO A 182 -5.41 -1.16 16.14
CA PRO A 182 -6.48 -1.37 15.17
C PRO A 182 -7.75 -1.97 15.79
N SER A 183 -7.69 -2.49 17.01
CA SER A 183 -8.84 -3.04 17.72
C SER A 183 -9.61 -2.02 18.54
N HIS A 184 -9.12 -0.78 18.62
CA HIS A 184 -9.71 0.30 19.38
C HIS A 184 -9.83 1.57 18.54
N PHE A 185 -11.01 1.80 17.98
CA PHE A 185 -11.24 2.95 17.10
C PHE A 185 -12.68 3.45 17.13
N SER A 186 -12.86 4.69 16.69
CA SER A 186 -14.15 5.28 16.43
C SER A 186 -14.27 5.70 14.97
N LEU A 187 -15.47 5.59 14.42
CA LEU A 187 -15.81 6.12 13.09
C LEU A 187 -17.22 6.67 13.08
N HIS A 188 -17.50 7.62 12.19
CA HIS A 188 -18.83 8.17 12.01
C HIS A 188 -19.46 7.64 10.71
N ILE A 189 -20.66 7.10 10.84
CA ILE A 189 -21.51 6.62 9.74
C ILE A 189 -22.54 7.70 9.47
N ARG A 190 -22.66 8.12 8.21
CA ARG A 190 -23.66 9.08 7.74
C ARG A 190 -24.66 8.41 6.81
N GLY A 191 -25.82 9.05 6.64
CA GLY A 191 -26.90 8.56 5.80
C GLY A 191 -27.72 7.49 6.48
N THR A 192 -28.07 6.44 5.77
CA THR A 192 -28.87 5.34 6.30
C THR A 192 -28.16 4.68 7.49
N HIS A 193 -28.86 4.54 8.63
CA HIS A 193 -28.29 4.06 9.89
C HIS A 193 -27.12 4.90 10.41
N GLY A 194 -27.17 6.24 10.20
CA GLY A 194 -26.17 7.16 10.70
C GLY A 194 -25.98 7.04 12.22
N ALA A 195 -24.73 6.82 12.65
CA ALA A 195 -24.36 6.69 14.07
C ALA A 195 -22.86 6.91 14.24
N THR A 196 -22.43 7.13 15.46
CA THR A 196 -21.03 7.03 15.84
C THR A 196 -20.74 5.60 16.25
N PHE A 197 -19.90 4.92 15.51
CA PHE A 197 -19.47 3.55 15.82
C PHE A 197 -18.20 3.62 16.67
N MET A 198 -18.16 2.80 17.70
CA MET A 198 -17.01 2.63 18.59
C MET A 198 -16.67 1.14 18.66
N ARG A 199 -15.43 0.80 18.37
CA ARG A 199 -14.87 -0.51 18.67
C ARG A 199 -13.89 -0.37 19.83
N THR A 200 -14.10 -1.15 20.86
CA THR A 200 -13.20 -1.25 22.00
C THR A 200 -12.85 -2.72 22.17
N TYR A 201 -11.68 -3.11 21.64
CA TYR A 201 -11.22 -4.51 21.56
C TYR A 201 -12.23 -5.42 20.84
N ASN A 202 -12.94 -6.26 21.55
CA ASN A 202 -13.92 -7.20 21.01
C ASN A 202 -15.38 -6.72 21.13
N LYS A 203 -15.60 -5.47 21.55
CA LYS A 203 -16.93 -4.90 21.73
C LYS A 203 -17.19 -3.83 20.69
N ASP A 204 -18.25 -3.99 19.95
CA ASP A 204 -18.76 -3.02 18.97
C ASP A 204 -20.00 -2.32 19.53
N GLU A 205 -20.01 -1.00 19.51
CA GLU A 205 -21.10 -0.17 20.01
C GLU A 205 -21.50 0.88 18.99
N TYR A 206 -22.81 1.10 18.87
CA TYR A 206 -23.39 2.20 18.10
C TYR A 206 -23.89 3.25 19.09
N LEU A 207 -23.24 4.42 19.06
CA LEU A 207 -23.53 5.50 19.97
C LEU A 207 -24.45 6.52 19.28
N ASN A 208 -25.56 6.85 19.91
CA ASN A 208 -26.35 8.00 19.53
C ASN A 208 -25.72 9.25 20.15
N THR A 209 -24.93 9.95 19.36
CA THR A 209 -24.22 11.17 19.81
C THR A 209 -24.99 12.45 19.48
N LYS A 210 -26.17 12.35 18.87
CA LYS A 210 -27.10 13.48 18.74
C LYS A 210 -28.05 13.47 19.94
N THR A 211 -27.78 14.35 20.90
CA THR A 211 -28.53 14.49 22.13
C THR A 211 -29.07 15.91 22.26
N ASP A 212 -29.76 16.21 23.36
CA ASP A 212 -30.24 17.56 23.69
C ASP A 212 -29.08 18.55 23.93
N GLN A 213 -27.91 18.01 24.27
CA GLN A 213 -26.68 18.78 24.56
C GLN A 213 -25.77 18.96 23.37
N THR A 214 -26.07 18.34 22.22
CA THR A 214 -25.26 18.41 21.01
C THR A 214 -26.06 18.97 19.84
N ILE A 215 -25.51 19.94 19.12
CA ILE A 215 -26.18 20.56 17.95
C ILE A 215 -26.32 19.58 16.79
N ALA A 216 -25.45 18.59 16.69
CA ALA A 216 -25.43 17.56 15.67
C ALA A 216 -24.77 16.29 16.21
N ALA A 217 -24.79 15.23 15.42
CA ALA A 217 -24.03 14.03 15.74
C ALA A 217 -22.52 14.32 15.76
N CYS A 218 -21.80 13.64 16.63
CA CYS A 218 -20.36 13.76 16.78
C CYS A 218 -19.61 13.24 15.55
N VAL A 219 -18.72 14.05 15.02
CA VAL A 219 -17.87 13.75 13.86
C VAL A 219 -16.41 14.10 14.16
N TYR A 220 -15.49 13.73 13.28
CA TYR A 220 -14.06 14.04 13.41
C TYR A 220 -13.47 13.64 14.78
N PRO A 221 -13.50 12.34 15.11
CA PRO A 221 -12.93 11.85 16.36
C PRO A 221 -11.43 12.13 16.44
N TYR A 222 -10.96 12.46 17.64
CA TYR A 222 -9.54 12.57 17.95
C TYR A 222 -9.26 12.05 19.37
N TRP A 223 -8.41 11.04 19.46
CA TRP A 223 -8.07 10.43 20.72
C TRP A 223 -7.06 11.26 21.51
N HIS A 224 -7.30 11.38 22.82
CA HIS A 224 -6.30 11.91 23.73
C HIS A 224 -5.06 10.98 23.72
N PRO A 225 -3.83 11.53 23.81
CA PRO A 225 -2.62 10.69 23.83
C PRO A 225 -2.59 9.62 24.92
N GLY A 226 -3.28 9.84 26.05
CA GLY A 226 -3.48 8.85 27.11
C GLY A 226 -4.36 7.67 26.71
N GLY A 227 -5.20 7.83 25.69
CA GLY A 227 -6.09 6.78 25.18
C GLY A 227 -7.38 6.57 25.96
N GLU A 228 -7.63 7.37 27.00
CA GLU A 228 -8.82 7.27 27.87
C GLU A 228 -9.98 8.16 27.43
N TYR A 229 -9.66 9.24 26.69
CA TYR A 229 -10.63 10.23 26.24
C TYR A 229 -10.60 10.37 24.72
N ILE A 230 -11.74 10.70 24.13
CA ILE A 230 -11.89 11.02 22.73
C ILE A 230 -12.66 12.33 22.59
N ALA A 231 -12.10 13.25 21.83
CA ALA A 231 -12.75 14.49 21.47
C ALA A 231 -13.49 14.32 20.13
N TYR A 232 -14.66 14.93 20.04
CA TYR A 232 -15.44 14.98 18.81
C TYR A 232 -15.78 16.41 18.46
N SER A 233 -15.86 16.69 17.19
CA SER A 233 -16.49 17.91 16.70
C SER A 233 -18.00 17.68 16.56
N THR A 234 -18.80 18.65 17.01
CA THR A 234 -20.24 18.70 16.75
C THR A 234 -20.52 19.90 15.86
N ASN A 235 -20.89 19.67 14.62
CA ASN A 235 -21.17 20.75 13.67
C ASN A 235 -22.25 20.36 12.67
N ASN A 236 -22.97 21.38 12.16
CA ASN A 236 -23.87 21.22 11.04
C ASN A 236 -23.08 21.48 9.76
N THR A 237 -22.62 20.41 9.10
CA THR A 237 -21.94 20.50 7.82
C THR A 237 -22.95 20.28 6.70
N ARG A 238 -23.10 21.25 5.84
CA ARG A 238 -23.81 21.10 4.58
C ARG A 238 -22.78 20.88 3.49
N GLN A 239 -22.68 19.67 2.99
CA GLN A 239 -21.89 19.39 1.80
C GLN A 239 -22.76 19.59 0.56
N SER A 240 -22.34 20.48 -0.32
CA SER A 240 -22.93 20.64 -1.65
C SER A 240 -21.89 20.23 -2.67
N PHE A 241 -22.26 19.28 -3.52
CA PHE A 241 -21.47 18.92 -4.69
C PHE A 241 -22.11 19.57 -5.90
N HIS A 242 -21.37 20.43 -6.57
CA HIS A 242 -21.81 21.05 -7.80
C HIS A 242 -21.15 20.37 -8.97
N THR A 243 -21.94 19.94 -9.92
CA THR A 243 -21.49 19.34 -11.19
C THR A 243 -21.27 20.37 -12.29
N VAL A 244 -21.28 21.66 -11.95
CA VAL A 244 -21.10 22.78 -12.88
C VAL A 244 -19.74 23.43 -12.73
N LYS A 245 -19.32 24.12 -13.78
CA LYS A 245 -17.97 24.65 -13.98
C LYS A 245 -17.49 25.65 -12.91
N ASP A 246 -18.42 26.24 -12.15
CA ASP A 246 -18.15 27.19 -11.06
C ASP A 246 -18.46 26.53 -9.71
N GLU A 247 -17.67 25.55 -9.34
CA GLU A 247 -17.85 24.84 -8.06
C GLU A 247 -17.51 25.74 -6.88
N ARG A 248 -18.48 25.96 -6.01
CA ARG A 248 -18.28 26.54 -4.68
C ARG A 248 -18.42 25.45 -3.63
N VAL A 249 -17.37 25.24 -2.88
CA VAL A 249 -17.44 24.46 -1.63
C VAL A 249 -17.77 25.45 -0.52
N GLU A 250 -19.02 25.50 -0.10
CA GLU A 250 -19.41 26.23 1.10
C GLU A 250 -19.30 25.31 2.29
N VAL A 251 -18.30 25.53 3.14
CA VAL A 251 -18.17 24.88 4.42
C VAL A 251 -18.65 25.86 5.49
N CYS A 252 -19.88 25.72 5.91
CA CYS A 252 -20.38 26.44 7.09
C CYS A 252 -19.95 25.66 8.34
N LEU A 253 -18.89 26.10 8.99
CA LEU A 253 -18.53 25.70 10.34
C LEU A 253 -19.27 26.62 11.32
N LEU A 254 -20.37 26.15 11.88
CA LEU A 254 -20.98 26.82 13.03
C LEU A 254 -20.25 26.32 14.29
N TYR A 255 -19.30 27.12 14.73
CA TYR A 255 -18.71 26.92 16.06
C TYR A 255 -19.70 27.44 17.09
N THR A 256 -20.13 26.55 17.95
CA THR A 256 -20.66 26.90 19.26
C THR A 256 -19.92 26.06 20.29
N SER A 257 -18.69 26.40 20.61
CA SER A 257 -18.12 26.02 21.89
C SER A 257 -17.95 27.31 22.69
N ASP A 258 -18.85 27.57 23.59
CA ASP A 258 -18.69 28.56 24.68
C ASP A 258 -17.65 28.10 25.72
N ALA A 259 -16.83 27.11 25.37
CA ALA A 259 -15.81 26.55 26.26
C ALA A 259 -14.46 27.30 26.21
N ALA A 260 -14.42 28.48 25.61
CA ALA A 260 -13.20 29.29 25.52
C ALA A 260 -13.23 30.56 26.39
N ASP A 261 -14.30 30.79 27.17
CA ASP A 261 -14.48 31.99 27.99
C ASP A 261 -14.60 31.70 29.52
N GLU A 262 -14.04 30.57 30.00
CA GLU A 262 -13.82 30.37 31.45
C GLU A 262 -12.35 30.11 31.78
#